data_b060c0b74d77bc0ddbd5c789ce17752e
#
_entry.id   b060c0b74d77bc0ddbd5c789ce17752e
#
_cell.length_a   1.000
_cell.length_b   1.000
_cell.length_c   1.000
_cell.angle_alpha   90.00
_cell.angle_beta   90.00
_cell.angle_gamma   90.00
#
_symmetry.space_group_name_H-M   'P 1'
#
loop_
_entity.id
_entity.type
_entity.pdbx_description
1 polymer ?
#
loop_
_entity_poly.entity_id
_entity_poly.type
_entity_poly.pdbx_seq_one_letter_code
_entity_poly.pdbx_strand_id
1 'polypeptide(L)'
;MSSALLSARDLVAAGTALLQRALATLDDAALAEPTALAGWTRAHVVAHVAANAEALVNLTTWARTGVETPMYASPEQRESDIEKGALLAPARLRDWFSTSAAGLDDALGLLDGESWTRLVRTAQGRTVPATEVPWMRTREVMVHAVDLDGGVGFDDLPTDFLLEVLHDAAAKRSRGADGPAVVLVSTDPTDTLDGTPRSTAWPVVGLGDAVTVRGPLPQLAAYVTGRRATGLTAETGTLPVLPHWL
;
A
#
# COMPACT_ATOMS: atom_id res chain seq x y z
N MET A 1 7.93 4.88 -23.24
CA MET A 1 7.84 4.53 -21.80
C MET A 1 8.87 3.45 -21.50
N SER A 2 9.55 3.54 -20.36
CA SER A 2 10.47 2.48 -19.90
C SER A 2 9.67 1.22 -19.54
N SER A 3 10.23 0.02 -19.78
CA SER A 3 9.64 -1.27 -19.42
C SER A 3 9.28 -1.34 -17.92
N ALA A 4 10.09 -0.75 -17.06
CA ALA A 4 9.82 -0.68 -15.62
C ALA A 4 8.55 0.11 -15.25
N LEU A 5 8.22 1.18 -15.98
CA LEU A 5 6.99 1.95 -15.74
C LEU A 5 5.74 1.21 -16.21
N LEU A 6 5.84 0.44 -17.30
CA LEU A 6 4.75 -0.44 -17.73
C LEU A 6 4.47 -1.50 -16.67
N SER A 7 5.51 -2.16 -16.16
CA SER A 7 5.37 -3.14 -15.08
C SER A 7 4.77 -2.53 -13.80
N ALA A 8 5.13 -1.28 -13.45
CA ALA A 8 4.55 -0.60 -12.29
C ALA A 8 3.05 -0.30 -12.45
N ARG A 9 2.60 0.07 -13.66
CA ARG A 9 1.16 0.25 -13.95
C ARG A 9 0.39 -1.07 -13.93
N ASP A 10 1.00 -2.17 -14.41
CA ASP A 10 0.39 -3.49 -14.33
C ASP A 10 0.14 -3.92 -12.87
N LEU A 11 1.05 -3.60 -11.96
CA LEU A 11 0.86 -3.83 -10.53
C LEU A 11 -0.28 -2.97 -9.94
N VAL A 12 -0.43 -1.71 -10.38
CA VAL A 12 -1.58 -0.87 -10.00
C VAL A 12 -2.89 -1.52 -10.47
N ALA A 13 -2.95 -1.98 -11.73
CA ALA A 13 -4.13 -2.63 -12.28
C ALA A 13 -4.46 -3.94 -11.55
N ALA A 14 -3.44 -4.77 -11.28
CA ALA A 14 -3.60 -6.01 -10.52
C ALA A 14 -4.13 -5.78 -9.11
N GLY A 15 -3.57 -4.79 -8.38
CA GLY A 15 -4.04 -4.43 -7.05
C GLY A 15 -5.44 -3.84 -7.04
N THR A 16 -5.78 -3.01 -8.02
CA THR A 16 -7.14 -2.48 -8.19
C THR A 16 -8.13 -3.63 -8.43
N ALA A 17 -7.79 -4.60 -9.27
CA ALA A 17 -8.63 -5.78 -9.51
C ALA A 17 -8.78 -6.67 -8.26
N LEU A 18 -7.71 -6.82 -7.45
CA LEU A 18 -7.77 -7.54 -6.17
C LEU A 18 -8.76 -6.87 -5.21
N LEU A 19 -8.67 -5.56 -5.05
CA LEU A 19 -9.56 -4.80 -4.18
C LEU A 19 -11.02 -4.84 -4.70
N GLN A 20 -11.23 -4.74 -6.01
CA GLN A 20 -12.55 -4.90 -6.62
C GLN A 20 -13.15 -6.28 -6.33
N ARG A 21 -12.35 -7.36 -6.43
CA ARG A 21 -12.81 -8.71 -6.09
C ARG A 21 -13.21 -8.82 -4.62
N ALA A 22 -12.36 -8.33 -3.70
CA ALA A 22 -12.69 -8.31 -2.28
C ALA A 22 -13.99 -7.52 -2.00
N LEU A 23 -14.13 -6.36 -2.61
CA LEU A 23 -15.33 -5.52 -2.46
C LEU A 23 -16.58 -6.17 -3.05
N ALA A 24 -16.46 -6.94 -4.12
CA ALA A 24 -17.59 -7.62 -4.77
C ALA A 24 -18.16 -8.79 -3.96
N THR A 25 -17.39 -9.36 -3.02
CA THR A 25 -17.89 -10.42 -2.11
C THR A 25 -18.71 -9.87 -0.95
N LEU A 26 -18.62 -8.57 -0.67
CA LEU A 26 -19.30 -7.90 0.42
C LEU A 26 -20.68 -7.42 -0.03
N ASP A 27 -21.71 -7.75 0.73
CA ASP A 27 -23.02 -7.11 0.56
C ASP A 27 -23.01 -5.69 1.14
N ASP A 28 -24.12 -4.99 0.99
CA ASP A 28 -24.23 -3.59 1.41
C ASP A 28 -24.16 -3.42 2.95
N ALA A 29 -24.66 -4.40 3.71
CA ALA A 29 -24.64 -4.36 5.17
C ALA A 29 -23.21 -4.58 5.69
N ALA A 30 -22.43 -5.42 5.03
CA ALA A 30 -21.05 -5.71 5.40
C ALA A 30 -20.13 -4.48 5.32
N LEU A 31 -20.45 -3.47 4.50
CA LEU A 31 -19.66 -2.23 4.42
C LEU A 31 -19.65 -1.44 5.74
N ALA A 32 -20.69 -1.57 6.56
CA ALA A 32 -20.77 -0.91 7.86
C ALA A 32 -20.02 -1.65 8.98
N GLU A 33 -19.56 -2.88 8.72
CA GLU A 33 -18.85 -3.67 9.72
C GLU A 33 -17.43 -3.16 9.95
N PRO A 34 -16.92 -3.29 11.20
CA PRO A 34 -15.56 -2.87 11.54
C PRO A 34 -14.51 -3.71 10.81
N THR A 35 -13.33 -3.13 10.61
CA THR A 35 -12.13 -3.80 10.12
C THR A 35 -11.11 -3.99 11.25
N ALA A 36 -9.98 -4.63 10.93
CA ALA A 36 -8.83 -4.68 11.84
C ALA A 36 -8.14 -3.31 12.04
N LEU A 37 -8.46 -2.31 11.22
CA LEU A 37 -7.96 -0.95 11.36
C LEU A 37 -8.82 -0.21 12.41
N ALA A 38 -8.18 0.22 13.50
CA ALA A 38 -8.86 0.83 14.64
C ALA A 38 -9.74 2.03 14.20
N GLY A 39 -11.02 2.00 14.54
CA GLY A 39 -11.98 3.06 14.22
C GLY A 39 -12.52 3.04 12.78
N TRP A 40 -12.06 2.13 11.91
CA TRP A 40 -12.49 2.07 10.52
C TRP A 40 -13.43 0.90 10.25
N THR A 41 -14.52 1.19 9.55
CA THR A 41 -15.36 0.19 8.88
C THR A 41 -14.83 -0.10 7.48
N ARG A 42 -15.36 -1.12 6.83
CA ARG A 42 -15.04 -1.41 5.42
C ARG A 42 -15.38 -0.22 4.50
N ALA A 43 -16.45 0.53 4.79
CA ALA A 43 -16.78 1.74 4.06
C ALA A 43 -15.67 2.81 4.17
N HIS A 44 -15.04 2.97 5.33
CA HIS A 44 -13.90 3.89 5.49
C HIS A 44 -12.70 3.46 4.64
N VAL A 45 -12.41 2.17 4.58
CA VAL A 45 -11.33 1.63 3.73
C VAL A 45 -11.60 1.95 2.26
N VAL A 46 -12.82 1.71 1.77
CA VAL A 46 -13.18 2.00 0.36
C VAL A 46 -13.12 3.50 0.09
N ALA A 47 -13.65 4.33 0.98
CA ALA A 47 -13.61 5.79 0.88
C ALA A 47 -12.16 6.31 0.85
N HIS A 48 -11.32 5.78 1.73
CA HIS A 48 -9.89 6.12 1.77
C HIS A 48 -9.20 5.80 0.44
N VAL A 49 -9.40 4.61 -0.10
CA VAL A 49 -8.75 4.19 -1.35
C VAL A 49 -9.28 4.99 -2.55
N ALA A 50 -10.57 5.40 -2.55
CA ALA A 50 -11.13 6.28 -3.55
C ALA A 50 -10.51 7.70 -3.49
N ALA A 51 -10.49 8.32 -2.31
CA ALA A 51 -9.87 9.62 -2.08
C ALA A 51 -8.35 9.62 -2.38
N ASN A 52 -7.66 8.51 -2.08
CA ASN A 52 -6.25 8.34 -2.43
C ASN A 52 -6.02 8.39 -3.95
N ALA A 53 -6.89 7.77 -4.76
CA ALA A 53 -6.78 7.85 -6.22
C ALA A 53 -6.86 9.30 -6.70
N GLU A 54 -7.83 10.07 -6.23
CA GLU A 54 -7.99 11.49 -6.58
C GLU A 54 -6.78 12.33 -6.13
N ALA A 55 -6.26 12.07 -4.93
CA ALA A 55 -5.05 12.72 -4.44
C ALA A 55 -3.82 12.42 -5.32
N LEU A 56 -3.72 11.20 -5.87
CA LEU A 56 -2.65 10.84 -6.79
C LEU A 56 -2.86 11.45 -8.18
N VAL A 57 -4.11 11.68 -8.63
CA VAL A 57 -4.41 12.48 -9.83
C VAL A 57 -3.88 13.90 -9.67
N ASN A 58 -3.98 14.50 -8.49
CA ASN A 58 -3.39 15.81 -8.22
C ASN A 58 -1.86 15.80 -8.44
N LEU A 59 -1.15 14.77 -7.95
CA LEU A 59 0.31 14.65 -8.18
C LEU A 59 0.67 14.44 -9.65
N THR A 60 -0.10 13.62 -10.39
CA THR A 60 0.13 13.43 -11.82
C THR A 60 -0.15 14.72 -12.61
N THR A 61 -1.17 15.49 -12.20
CA THR A 61 -1.47 16.82 -12.76
C THR A 61 -0.32 17.78 -12.51
N TRP A 62 0.21 17.84 -11.29
CA TRP A 62 1.39 18.64 -10.96
C TRP A 62 2.59 18.25 -11.83
N ALA A 63 2.89 16.95 -11.89
CA ALA A 63 4.00 16.46 -12.72
C ALA A 63 3.84 16.83 -14.20
N ARG A 64 2.63 16.74 -14.75
CA ARG A 64 2.35 17.06 -16.15
C ARG A 64 2.39 18.56 -16.47
N THR A 65 1.86 19.39 -15.58
CA THR A 65 1.70 20.84 -15.84
C THR A 65 2.81 21.71 -15.27
N GLY A 66 3.56 21.21 -14.27
CA GLY A 66 4.51 22.00 -13.49
C GLY A 66 3.85 22.91 -12.44
N VAL A 67 2.51 22.92 -12.36
CA VAL A 67 1.76 23.72 -11.37
C VAL A 67 1.53 22.89 -10.13
N GLU A 68 1.97 23.40 -8.97
CA GLU A 68 1.82 22.71 -7.69
C GLU A 68 0.34 22.38 -7.41
N THR A 69 0.05 21.09 -7.28
CA THR A 69 -1.27 20.57 -6.97
C THR A 69 -1.10 19.54 -5.84
N PRO A 70 -1.27 19.95 -4.57
CA PRO A 70 -1.08 19.07 -3.41
C PRO A 70 -2.03 17.88 -3.43
N MET A 71 -1.62 16.74 -2.85
CA MET A 71 -2.49 15.56 -2.69
C MET A 71 -3.81 15.90 -2.01
N TYR A 72 -3.76 16.65 -0.93
CA TYR A 72 -4.90 17.11 -0.14
C TYR A 72 -4.69 18.59 0.19
N ALA A 73 -5.79 19.32 0.39
CA ALA A 73 -5.71 20.72 0.82
C ALA A 73 -5.16 20.83 2.27
N SER A 74 -5.50 19.87 3.13
CA SER A 74 -4.94 19.71 4.48
C SER A 74 -5.16 18.28 4.99
N PRO A 75 -4.50 17.86 6.09
CA PRO A 75 -4.78 16.59 6.78
C PRO A 75 -6.26 16.48 7.20
N GLU A 76 -6.85 17.55 7.74
CA GLU A 76 -8.25 17.59 8.18
C GLU A 76 -9.22 17.42 7.01
N GLN A 77 -8.87 17.97 5.83
CA GLN A 77 -9.68 17.76 4.63
C GLN A 77 -9.66 16.29 4.21
N ARG A 78 -8.49 15.63 4.24
CA ARG A 78 -8.36 14.19 3.97
C ARG A 78 -9.25 13.36 4.90
N GLU A 79 -9.19 13.63 6.21
CA GLU A 79 -10.01 12.92 7.21
C GLU A 79 -11.51 13.16 6.94
N SER A 80 -11.90 14.41 6.72
CA SER A 80 -13.28 14.78 6.40
C SER A 80 -13.82 14.10 5.14
N ASP A 81 -13.00 13.94 4.10
CA ASP A 81 -13.40 13.29 2.86
C ASP A 81 -13.59 11.78 3.05
N ILE A 82 -12.76 11.14 3.86
CA ILE A 82 -12.92 9.73 4.22
C ILE A 82 -14.20 9.51 5.03
N GLU A 83 -14.41 10.31 6.07
CA GLU A 83 -15.62 10.23 6.92
C GLU A 83 -16.90 10.44 6.11
N LYS A 84 -16.95 11.48 5.27
CA LYS A 84 -18.11 11.74 4.39
C LYS A 84 -18.30 10.62 3.36
N GLY A 85 -17.20 10.10 2.83
CA GLY A 85 -17.22 8.99 1.89
C GLY A 85 -17.78 7.72 2.50
N ALA A 86 -17.40 7.41 3.74
CA ALA A 86 -17.89 6.24 4.47
C ALA A 86 -19.42 6.31 4.76
N LEU A 87 -20.01 7.49 4.73
CA LEU A 87 -21.45 7.70 4.91
C LEU A 87 -22.25 7.65 3.59
N LEU A 88 -21.59 7.49 2.45
CA LEU A 88 -22.28 7.35 1.16
C LEU A 88 -23.11 6.06 1.12
N ALA A 89 -24.22 6.11 0.37
CA ALA A 89 -24.94 4.88 0.05
C ALA A 89 -23.98 3.87 -0.63
N PRO A 90 -24.08 2.57 -0.33
CA PRO A 90 -23.17 1.54 -0.82
C PRO A 90 -22.89 1.57 -2.33
N ALA A 91 -23.91 1.74 -3.14
CA ALA A 91 -23.75 1.86 -4.60
C ALA A 91 -22.90 3.09 -4.99
N ARG A 92 -23.13 4.23 -4.34
CA ARG A 92 -22.35 5.46 -4.61
C ARG A 92 -20.90 5.34 -4.17
N LEU A 93 -20.64 4.64 -3.06
CA LEU A 93 -19.28 4.39 -2.59
C LEU A 93 -18.50 3.48 -3.56
N ARG A 94 -19.15 2.41 -4.06
CA ARG A 94 -18.58 1.52 -5.08
C ARG A 94 -18.32 2.24 -6.39
N ASP A 95 -19.24 3.10 -6.82
CA ASP A 95 -19.07 3.94 -8.02
C ASP A 95 -17.90 4.91 -7.86
N TRP A 96 -17.79 5.56 -6.70
CA TRP A 96 -16.67 6.47 -6.43
C TRP A 96 -15.33 5.76 -6.49
N PHE A 97 -15.19 4.59 -5.85
CA PHE A 97 -13.98 3.78 -5.97
C PHE A 97 -13.65 3.45 -7.43
N SER A 98 -14.62 3.00 -8.20
CA SER A 98 -14.41 2.57 -9.59
C SER A 98 -14.03 3.76 -10.49
N THR A 99 -14.72 4.88 -10.35
CA THR A 99 -14.48 6.08 -11.18
C THR A 99 -13.17 6.77 -10.83
N SER A 100 -12.82 6.86 -9.54
CA SER A 100 -11.54 7.44 -9.11
C SER A 100 -10.34 6.57 -9.54
N ALA A 101 -10.48 5.25 -9.49
CA ALA A 101 -9.43 4.34 -9.97
C ALA A 101 -9.20 4.47 -11.50
N ALA A 102 -10.28 4.54 -12.29
CA ALA A 102 -10.19 4.77 -13.72
C ALA A 102 -9.56 6.14 -14.04
N GLY A 103 -10.00 7.20 -13.34
CA GLY A 103 -9.42 8.54 -13.51
C GLY A 103 -7.91 8.61 -13.21
N LEU A 104 -7.44 7.84 -12.23
CA LEU A 104 -5.99 7.76 -11.96
C LEU A 104 -5.25 7.00 -13.06
N ASP A 105 -5.80 5.90 -13.60
CA ASP A 105 -5.16 5.18 -14.70
C ASP A 105 -5.05 6.05 -15.95
N ASP A 106 -6.10 6.80 -16.28
CA ASP A 106 -6.09 7.79 -17.36
C ASP A 106 -5.02 8.86 -17.13
N ALA A 107 -4.95 9.41 -15.91
CA ALA A 107 -3.98 10.46 -15.56
C ALA A 107 -2.53 9.96 -15.64
N LEU A 108 -2.25 8.72 -15.21
CA LEU A 108 -0.95 8.08 -15.38
C LEU A 108 -0.60 7.86 -16.87
N GLY A 109 -1.61 7.55 -17.69
CA GLY A 109 -1.46 7.40 -19.14
C GLY A 109 -1.07 8.70 -19.88
N LEU A 110 -1.37 9.85 -19.30
CA LEU A 110 -1.08 11.17 -19.87
C LEU A 110 0.34 11.68 -19.57
N LEU A 111 1.09 11.02 -18.68
CA LEU A 111 2.45 11.42 -18.36
C LEU A 111 3.43 11.02 -19.48
N ASP A 112 4.19 11.97 -19.97
CA ASP A 112 5.31 11.76 -20.90
C ASP A 112 6.63 11.50 -20.14
N GLY A 113 7.71 11.26 -20.90
CA GLY A 113 9.02 10.93 -20.34
C GLY A 113 9.57 12.00 -19.39
N GLU A 114 9.34 13.28 -19.67
CA GLU A 114 9.78 14.40 -18.82
C GLU A 114 8.92 14.49 -17.55
N SER A 115 7.61 14.40 -17.69
CA SER A 115 6.65 14.49 -16.58
C SER A 115 6.91 13.40 -15.53
N TRP A 116 7.30 12.19 -15.94
CA TRP A 116 7.64 11.10 -15.01
C TRP A 116 8.81 11.43 -14.09
N THR A 117 9.75 12.28 -14.53
CA THR A 117 10.94 12.66 -13.73
C THR A 117 10.71 13.89 -12.87
N ARG A 118 9.62 14.64 -13.08
CA ARG A 118 9.32 15.85 -12.30
C ARG A 118 9.06 15.52 -10.85
N LEU A 119 9.53 16.40 -9.97
CA LEU A 119 9.39 16.24 -8.53
C LEU A 119 8.00 16.73 -8.09
N VAL A 120 7.37 15.92 -7.25
CA VAL A 120 6.11 16.20 -6.57
C VAL A 120 6.27 15.99 -5.08
N ARG A 121 5.34 16.46 -4.26
CA ARG A 121 5.40 16.33 -2.80
C ARG A 121 4.27 15.45 -2.27
N THR A 122 4.62 14.39 -1.56
CA THR A 122 3.67 13.48 -0.93
C THR A 122 2.95 14.13 0.26
N ALA A 123 1.86 13.53 0.72
CA ALA A 123 1.12 13.99 1.92
C ALA A 123 1.99 14.06 3.19
N GLN A 124 3.04 13.22 3.28
CA GLN A 124 4.01 13.25 4.39
C GLN A 124 5.16 14.27 4.17
N GLY A 125 5.05 15.14 3.15
CA GLY A 125 6.03 16.17 2.87
C GLY A 125 7.31 15.72 2.14
N ARG A 126 7.40 14.44 1.73
CA ARG A 126 8.55 13.94 0.97
C ARG A 126 8.49 14.46 -0.47
N THR A 127 9.60 14.96 -0.98
CA THR A 127 9.76 15.29 -2.40
C THR A 127 10.26 14.05 -3.13
N VAL A 128 9.52 13.61 -4.14
CA VAL A 128 9.78 12.38 -4.89
C VAL A 128 9.53 12.60 -6.38
N PRO A 129 10.19 11.87 -7.30
CA PRO A 129 9.81 11.90 -8.71
C PRO A 129 8.42 11.28 -8.92
N ALA A 130 7.70 11.70 -9.95
CA ALA A 130 6.38 11.17 -10.26
C ALA A 130 6.38 9.65 -10.57
N THR A 131 7.55 9.08 -10.88
CA THR A 131 7.73 7.61 -11.00
C THR A 131 7.37 6.85 -9.73
N GLU A 132 7.31 7.50 -8.56
CA GLU A 132 6.87 6.90 -7.29
C GLU A 132 5.34 6.76 -7.19
N VAL A 133 4.56 7.50 -8.00
CA VAL A 133 3.08 7.52 -7.90
C VAL A 133 2.47 6.13 -8.11
N PRO A 134 2.88 5.32 -9.11
CA PRO A 134 2.38 3.96 -9.27
C PRO A 134 2.64 3.09 -8.04
N TRP A 135 3.83 3.16 -7.42
CA TRP A 135 4.13 2.42 -6.20
C TRP A 135 3.26 2.87 -5.02
N MET A 136 3.08 4.18 -4.83
CA MET A 136 2.18 4.69 -3.80
C MET A 136 0.77 4.10 -3.97
N ARG A 137 0.24 4.04 -5.21
CA ARG A 137 -1.08 3.45 -5.47
C ARG A 137 -1.11 1.96 -5.26
N THR A 138 -0.12 1.23 -5.78
CA THR A 138 -0.03 -0.24 -5.64
C THR A 138 -0.11 -0.66 -4.18
N ARG A 139 0.64 0.02 -3.32
CA ARG A 139 0.64 -0.25 -1.88
C ARG A 139 -0.75 -0.06 -1.26
N GLU A 140 -1.45 1.02 -1.61
CA GLU A 140 -2.80 1.28 -1.07
C GLU A 140 -3.80 0.20 -1.52
N VAL A 141 -3.87 -0.12 -2.81
CA VAL A 141 -4.85 -1.08 -3.31
C VAL A 141 -4.56 -2.51 -2.88
N MET A 142 -3.29 -2.92 -2.79
CA MET A 142 -2.92 -4.27 -2.39
C MET A 142 -3.17 -4.52 -0.90
N VAL A 143 -2.66 -3.63 -0.03
CA VAL A 143 -2.80 -3.81 1.42
C VAL A 143 -4.25 -3.65 1.86
N HIS A 144 -4.96 -2.66 1.32
CA HIS A 144 -6.36 -2.44 1.68
C HIS A 144 -7.33 -3.46 1.07
N ALA A 145 -6.95 -4.20 0.01
CA ALA A 145 -7.71 -5.37 -0.42
C ALA A 145 -7.76 -6.44 0.67
N VAL A 146 -6.68 -6.60 1.45
CA VAL A 146 -6.65 -7.50 2.61
C VAL A 146 -7.45 -6.91 3.78
N ASP A 147 -7.32 -5.60 4.04
CA ASP A 147 -8.03 -4.94 5.15
C ASP A 147 -9.55 -4.96 5.00
N LEU A 148 -10.08 -5.14 3.79
CA LEU A 148 -11.52 -5.32 3.55
C LEU A 148 -12.06 -6.64 4.11
N ASP A 149 -11.21 -7.64 4.36
CA ASP A 149 -11.62 -8.97 4.82
C ASP A 149 -12.72 -9.59 3.93
N GLY A 150 -12.56 -9.38 2.62
CA GLY A 150 -13.44 -9.88 1.56
C GLY A 150 -12.86 -11.11 0.85
N GLY A 151 -12.16 -11.99 1.59
CA GLY A 151 -11.58 -13.23 1.07
C GLY A 151 -10.26 -13.06 0.32
N VAL A 152 -9.61 -11.90 0.42
CA VAL A 152 -8.23 -11.66 -0.05
C VAL A 152 -7.30 -11.61 1.16
N GLY A 153 -6.20 -12.39 1.11
CA GLY A 153 -5.14 -12.40 2.12
C GLY A 153 -3.79 -12.02 1.53
N PHE A 154 -2.77 -11.90 2.38
CA PHE A 154 -1.39 -11.65 1.90
C PHE A 154 -0.87 -12.76 0.99
N ASP A 155 -1.37 -14.00 1.14
CA ASP A 155 -1.01 -15.15 0.30
C ASP A 155 -1.53 -15.01 -1.15
N ASP A 156 -2.51 -14.14 -1.40
CA ASP A 156 -3.07 -13.84 -2.73
C ASP A 156 -2.32 -12.70 -3.45
N LEU A 157 -1.40 -12.01 -2.76
CA LEU A 157 -0.68 -10.86 -3.31
C LEU A 157 0.51 -11.33 -4.18
N PRO A 158 0.81 -10.61 -5.28
CA PRO A 158 1.94 -10.96 -6.14
C PRO A 158 3.29 -10.95 -5.39
N THR A 159 4.14 -11.93 -5.66
CA THR A 159 5.49 -12.04 -5.05
C THR A 159 6.30 -10.76 -5.21
N ASP A 160 6.26 -10.13 -6.39
CA ASP A 160 7.00 -8.89 -6.65
C ASP A 160 6.52 -7.74 -5.75
N PHE A 161 5.21 -7.65 -5.51
CA PHE A 161 4.66 -6.70 -4.54
C PHE A 161 5.11 -7.01 -3.12
N LEU A 162 5.07 -8.29 -2.70
CA LEU A 162 5.48 -8.69 -1.35
C LEU A 162 6.94 -8.35 -1.06
N LEU A 163 7.82 -8.56 -2.03
CA LEU A 163 9.24 -8.20 -1.93
C LEU A 163 9.40 -6.68 -1.78
N GLU A 164 8.73 -5.91 -2.63
CA GLU A 164 8.84 -4.45 -2.63
C GLU A 164 8.24 -3.82 -1.36
N VAL A 165 7.09 -4.32 -0.88
CA VAL A 165 6.50 -3.81 0.36
C VAL A 165 7.33 -4.14 1.59
N LEU A 166 8.04 -5.29 1.60
CA LEU A 166 9.01 -5.61 2.64
C LEU A 166 10.17 -4.62 2.66
N HIS A 167 10.72 -4.28 1.48
CA HIS A 167 11.76 -3.26 1.37
C HIS A 167 11.28 -1.88 1.85
N ASP A 168 10.12 -1.43 1.35
CA ASP A 168 9.57 -0.11 1.72
C ASP A 168 9.24 -0.03 3.21
N ALA A 169 8.57 -1.03 3.76
CA ALA A 169 8.18 -1.05 5.16
C ALA A 169 9.39 -1.17 6.10
N ALA A 170 10.38 -2.01 5.77
CA ALA A 170 11.61 -2.12 6.54
C ALA A 170 12.40 -0.81 6.53
N ALA A 171 12.54 -0.18 5.38
CA ALA A 171 13.20 1.12 5.24
C ALA A 171 12.45 2.23 5.99
N LYS A 172 11.11 2.24 5.94
CA LYS A 172 10.29 3.23 6.66
C LYS A 172 10.42 3.08 8.16
N ARG A 173 10.32 1.85 8.68
CA ARG A 173 10.50 1.56 10.11
C ARG A 173 11.89 1.92 10.60
N SER A 174 12.93 1.63 9.80
CA SER A 174 14.31 1.99 10.13
C SER A 174 14.54 3.50 10.21
N ARG A 175 13.79 4.30 9.44
CA ARG A 175 13.87 5.78 9.55
C ARG A 175 13.21 6.30 10.82
N GLY A 176 12.15 5.69 11.30
CA GLY A 176 11.51 6.02 12.58
C GLY A 176 12.38 5.60 13.76
N ALA A 177 12.96 4.41 13.67
CA ALA A 177 13.83 3.78 14.67
C ALA A 177 13.24 3.76 16.10
N ASP A 178 11.91 3.83 16.22
CA ASP A 178 11.15 3.90 17.48
C ASP A 178 10.63 2.53 17.96
N GLY A 179 10.79 1.50 17.14
CA GLY A 179 10.43 0.12 17.42
C GLY A 179 11.64 -0.78 17.70
N PRO A 180 11.40 -2.07 17.98
CA PRO A 180 12.46 -3.05 18.17
C PRO A 180 13.27 -3.26 16.88
N ALA A 181 14.58 -3.51 17.01
CA ALA A 181 15.39 -3.97 15.89
C ALA A 181 15.00 -5.40 15.52
N VAL A 182 14.73 -5.66 14.23
CA VAL A 182 14.41 -7.01 13.73
C VAL A 182 15.12 -7.28 12.41
N VAL A 183 15.40 -8.56 12.14
CA VAL A 183 15.80 -9.04 10.82
C VAL A 183 14.74 -10.00 10.34
N LEU A 184 13.99 -9.61 9.31
CA LEU A 184 12.99 -10.47 8.68
C LEU A 184 13.69 -11.40 7.70
N VAL A 185 13.45 -12.71 7.78
CA VAL A 185 14.11 -13.71 6.93
C VAL A 185 13.05 -14.63 6.33
N SER A 186 12.92 -14.63 5.01
CA SER A 186 12.00 -15.52 4.31
C SER A 186 12.48 -16.97 4.39
N THR A 187 11.54 -17.87 4.62
CA THR A 187 11.73 -19.33 4.53
C THR A 187 11.31 -19.89 3.17
N ASP A 188 10.74 -19.06 2.30
CA ASP A 188 10.38 -19.49 0.96
C ASP A 188 11.63 -19.77 0.13
N PRO A 189 11.58 -20.74 -0.80
CA PRO A 189 12.67 -20.99 -1.70
C PRO A 189 13.09 -19.72 -2.41
N THR A 190 14.39 -19.48 -2.50
CA THR A 190 14.95 -18.32 -3.20
C THR A 190 14.53 -18.37 -4.67
N ASP A 191 13.54 -17.57 -5.01
CA ASP A 191 13.25 -17.28 -6.40
C ASP A 191 14.37 -16.43 -6.98
N THR A 192 14.87 -16.84 -8.12
CA THR A 192 15.80 -16.02 -8.90
C THR A 192 15.00 -15.30 -9.98
N LEU A 193 15.06 -13.99 -10.01
CA LEU A 193 14.62 -13.22 -11.17
C LEU A 193 15.83 -13.09 -12.10
N ASP A 194 15.74 -13.59 -13.32
CA ASP A 194 16.80 -13.55 -14.33
C ASP A 194 18.15 -14.12 -13.83
N GLY A 195 18.10 -15.15 -12.97
CA GLY A 195 19.29 -15.78 -12.41
C GLY A 195 19.96 -15.04 -11.26
N THR A 196 19.40 -13.88 -10.84
CA THR A 196 19.88 -13.11 -9.69
C THR A 196 19.15 -13.53 -8.42
N PRO A 197 19.84 -13.93 -7.33
CA PRO A 197 19.22 -14.24 -6.06
C PRO A 197 18.47 -13.01 -5.52
N ARG A 198 17.20 -13.19 -5.17
CA ARG A 198 16.42 -12.14 -4.48
C ARG A 198 16.85 -12.07 -3.01
N SER A 199 16.71 -10.89 -2.42
CA SER A 199 16.95 -10.71 -0.98
C SER A 199 16.00 -11.59 -0.19
N THR A 200 16.56 -12.42 0.68
CA THR A 200 15.82 -13.28 1.61
C THR A 200 15.75 -12.69 3.01
N ALA A 201 16.38 -11.55 3.23
CA ALA A 201 16.45 -10.90 4.53
C ALA A 201 16.28 -9.38 4.41
N TRP A 202 15.48 -8.81 5.32
CA TRP A 202 15.20 -7.36 5.41
C TRP A 202 15.49 -6.89 6.84
N PRO A 203 16.58 -6.16 7.07
CA PRO A 203 16.87 -5.58 8.37
C PRO A 203 15.97 -4.36 8.62
N VAL A 204 15.44 -4.27 9.83
CA VAL A 204 14.76 -3.11 10.38
C VAL A 204 15.61 -2.59 11.53
N VAL A 205 16.19 -1.41 11.35
CA VAL A 205 16.95 -0.73 12.40
C VAL A 205 15.99 -0.23 13.48
N GLY A 206 16.34 -0.43 14.74
CA GLY A 206 15.48 -0.06 15.87
C GLY A 206 16.23 -0.13 17.20
N LEU A 207 15.47 -0.25 18.28
CA LEU A 207 15.97 -0.28 19.65
C LEU A 207 16.36 -1.71 20.06
N GLY A 208 17.44 -1.84 20.82
CA GLY A 208 17.94 -3.10 21.36
C GLY A 208 18.66 -3.98 20.34
N ASP A 209 18.93 -5.21 20.75
CA ASP A 209 19.54 -6.22 19.87
C ASP A 209 18.53 -6.69 18.82
N ALA A 210 19.01 -6.90 17.60
CA ALA A 210 18.14 -7.33 16.51
C ALA A 210 17.64 -8.76 16.71
N VAL A 211 16.33 -8.94 16.70
CA VAL A 211 15.68 -10.25 16.80
C VAL A 211 15.39 -10.78 15.39
N THR A 212 15.87 -11.98 15.07
CA THR A 212 15.55 -12.62 13.80
C THR A 212 14.12 -13.19 13.82
N VAL A 213 13.31 -12.75 12.85
CA VAL A 213 11.94 -13.25 12.60
C VAL A 213 11.92 -14.00 11.28
N ARG A 214 11.51 -15.27 11.29
CA ARG A 214 11.51 -16.16 10.12
C ARG A 214 10.10 -16.61 9.77
N GLY A 215 9.83 -16.77 8.49
CA GLY A 215 8.57 -17.33 7.98
C GLY A 215 8.33 -17.11 6.51
N PRO A 216 7.15 -17.50 5.99
CA PRO A 216 6.77 -17.28 4.61
C PRO A 216 6.73 -15.79 4.24
N LEU A 217 7.10 -15.48 3.01
CA LEU A 217 7.16 -14.10 2.49
C LEU A 217 5.85 -13.31 2.72
N PRO A 218 4.65 -13.86 2.41
CA PRO A 218 3.39 -13.15 2.67
C PRO A 218 3.19 -12.81 4.14
N GLN A 219 3.57 -13.71 5.03
CA GLN A 219 3.39 -13.53 6.47
C GLN A 219 4.38 -12.51 7.06
N LEU A 220 5.59 -12.45 6.51
CA LEU A 220 6.54 -11.38 6.85
C LEU A 220 6.04 -10.02 6.38
N ALA A 221 5.44 -9.92 5.18
CA ALA A 221 4.84 -8.71 4.67
C ALA A 221 3.64 -8.26 5.54
N ALA A 222 2.77 -9.19 5.95
CA ALA A 222 1.69 -8.92 6.90
C ALA A 222 2.24 -8.36 8.23
N TYR A 223 3.22 -9.03 8.81
CA TYR A 223 3.84 -8.62 10.08
C TYR A 223 4.47 -7.23 10.01
N VAL A 224 5.31 -6.97 8.99
CA VAL A 224 6.00 -5.68 8.88
C VAL A 224 5.05 -4.53 8.57
N THR A 225 3.90 -4.80 7.97
CA THR A 225 2.83 -3.82 7.72
C THR A 225 1.81 -3.71 8.85
N GLY A 226 2.07 -4.40 9.99
CA GLY A 226 1.23 -4.31 11.18
C GLY A 226 -0.09 -5.07 11.06
N ARG A 227 -0.21 -6.02 10.14
CA ARG A 227 -1.37 -6.90 9.98
C ARG A 227 -1.12 -8.22 10.69
N ARG A 228 -2.22 -8.94 10.95
CA ARG A 228 -2.14 -10.26 11.57
C ARG A 228 -1.32 -11.20 10.69
N ALA A 229 -0.30 -11.82 11.27
CA ALA A 229 0.54 -12.81 10.63
C ALA A 229 0.48 -14.13 11.38
N THR A 230 0.70 -15.23 10.66
CA THR A 230 0.73 -16.60 11.20
C THR A 230 1.97 -17.33 10.71
N GLY A 231 2.36 -18.42 11.38
CA GLY A 231 3.50 -19.23 10.93
C GLY A 231 4.87 -18.54 11.00
N LEU A 232 4.97 -17.41 11.72
CA LEU A 232 6.24 -16.75 11.99
C LEU A 232 6.88 -17.30 13.27
N THR A 233 8.20 -17.35 13.27
CA THR A 233 9.01 -17.72 14.45
C THR A 233 10.02 -16.62 14.74
N ALA A 234 10.27 -16.35 16.02
CA ALA A 234 11.35 -15.48 16.45
C ALA A 234 12.37 -16.31 17.25
N GLU A 235 13.65 -16.00 17.12
CA GLU A 235 14.71 -16.69 17.86
C GLU A 235 14.58 -16.54 19.38
N THR A 236 13.91 -15.48 19.84
CA THR A 236 13.58 -15.24 21.26
C THR A 236 12.34 -16.00 21.74
N GLY A 237 11.65 -16.76 20.86
CA GLY A 237 10.40 -17.46 21.15
C GLY A 237 9.15 -16.59 21.14
N THR A 238 9.30 -15.24 21.13
CA THR A 238 8.17 -14.29 21.08
C THR A 238 8.41 -13.27 19.99
N LEU A 239 7.41 -13.04 19.12
CA LEU A 239 7.50 -12.03 18.07
C LEU A 239 7.55 -10.63 18.69
N PRO A 240 8.54 -9.79 18.33
CA PRO A 240 8.55 -8.39 18.73
C PRO A 240 7.29 -7.64 18.26
N VAL A 241 6.75 -6.78 19.11
CA VAL A 241 5.62 -5.92 18.74
C VAL A 241 6.15 -4.71 18.00
N LEU A 242 5.78 -4.58 16.73
CA LEU A 242 6.15 -3.42 15.91
C LEU A 242 5.16 -2.28 16.14
N PRO A 243 5.63 -1.00 16.17
CA PRO A 243 4.75 0.16 16.20
C PRO A 243 3.78 0.20 15.00
N HIS A 244 2.76 1.05 15.08
CA HIS A 244 1.83 1.25 13.98
C HIS A 244 2.57 1.65 12.69
N TRP A 245 2.16 1.09 11.53
CA TRP A 245 2.92 1.30 10.29
C TRP A 245 2.44 2.51 9.49
N LEU A 246 1.12 2.69 9.35
CA LEU A 246 0.45 3.80 8.62
C LEU A 246 -0.88 4.11 9.27
#